data_1c560849d9dbbbcd0d058dc7566edcd0
#
_entry.id   1c560849d9dbbbcd0d058dc7566edcd0
#
_cell.length_a   1.000
_cell.length_b   1.000
_cell.length_c   1.000
_cell.angle_alpha   90.00
_cell.angle_beta   90.00
_cell.angle_gamma   90.00
#
_symmetry.space_group_name_H-M   'P 1'
#
loop_
_entity.id
_entity.type
_entity.pdbx_description
1 polymer ?
#
loop_
_entity_poly.entity_id
_entity_poly.type
_entity_poly.pdbx_seq_one_letter_code
_entity_poly.pdbx_strand_id
1 'polypeptide(L)'
;MKNPDTKVCAACGRTITWRKKWAADWDSVRYCSQRCRRDRVDDTGRRLEESIVELLGQRRAGATICPSEAARAVGGQDWRDLMEPSRAAARRLTAAGQVVITQGGTVVDPSTARGPIRIRWAKP
;
A
#
# COMPACT_ATOMS: atom_id res chain seq x y z
N MET A 1 -1.77 21.52 -12.79
CA MET A 1 -3.14 21.12 -13.08
C MET A 1 -3.35 19.67 -12.63
N LYS A 2 -4.44 19.42 -11.94
CA LYS A 2 -4.72 18.09 -11.47
C LYS A 2 -5.05 17.18 -12.65
N ASN A 3 -4.42 16.01 -12.68
CA ASN A 3 -4.66 15.03 -13.72
C ASN A 3 -5.81 14.11 -13.30
N PRO A 4 -6.99 14.20 -13.98
CA PRO A 4 -8.11 13.32 -13.64
C PRO A 4 -7.93 11.88 -14.13
N ASP A 5 -6.84 11.60 -14.82
CA ASP A 5 -6.62 10.35 -15.53
C ASP A 5 -6.01 9.26 -14.65
N THR A 6 -5.82 9.52 -13.37
CA THR A 6 -5.28 8.50 -12.46
C THR A 6 -6.08 8.41 -11.18
N LYS A 7 -6.11 7.21 -10.62
CA LYS A 7 -6.71 6.90 -9.33
C LYS A 7 -5.84 5.89 -8.61
N VAL A 8 -6.13 5.66 -7.34
CA VAL A 8 -5.45 4.63 -6.56
C VAL A 8 -6.42 3.46 -6.39
N CYS A 9 -5.93 2.24 -6.68
CA CYS A 9 -6.72 1.03 -6.46
C CYS A 9 -7.06 0.90 -4.98
N ALA A 10 -8.34 0.73 -4.68
CA ALA A 10 -8.80 0.64 -3.29
C ALA A 10 -8.31 -0.63 -2.58
N ALA A 11 -7.90 -1.65 -3.34
CA ALA A 11 -7.42 -2.90 -2.76
C ALA A 11 -5.90 -2.98 -2.67
N CYS A 12 -5.20 -2.77 -3.79
CA CYS A 12 -3.75 -2.98 -3.81
C CYS A 12 -2.93 -1.70 -3.68
N GLY A 13 -3.57 -0.54 -3.76
CA GLY A 13 -2.91 0.75 -3.60
C GLY A 13 -2.09 1.21 -4.80
N ARG A 14 -2.11 0.47 -5.89
CA ARG A 14 -1.39 0.89 -7.10
C ARG A 14 -2.18 1.91 -7.89
N THR A 15 -1.46 2.68 -8.71
CA THR A 15 -2.07 3.70 -9.55
C THR A 15 -2.82 3.06 -10.70
N ILE A 16 -4.06 3.50 -10.90
CA ILE A 16 -4.88 3.13 -12.06
C ILE A 16 -4.84 4.29 -13.03
N THR A 17 -4.39 4.04 -14.26
CA THR A 17 -4.36 5.07 -15.29
C THR A 17 -5.58 4.91 -16.19
N TRP A 18 -6.22 6.03 -16.52
CA TRP A 18 -7.39 6.04 -17.37
C TRP A 18 -7.15 5.31 -18.69
N ARG A 19 -8.14 4.56 -19.12
CA ARG A 19 -8.14 3.90 -20.43
C ARG A 19 -9.46 4.17 -21.12
N LYS A 20 -9.45 4.13 -22.45
CA LYS A 20 -10.62 4.40 -23.25
C LYS A 20 -11.80 3.50 -22.89
N LYS A 21 -11.54 2.26 -22.50
CA LYS A 21 -12.59 1.34 -22.09
C LYS A 21 -13.40 1.82 -20.88
N TRP A 22 -12.84 2.78 -20.12
CA TRP A 22 -13.50 3.32 -18.92
C TRP A 22 -14.14 4.68 -19.17
N ALA A 23 -14.20 5.15 -20.43
CA ALA A 23 -14.68 6.50 -20.72
C ALA A 23 -16.06 6.76 -20.16
N ALA A 24 -16.95 5.76 -20.16
CA ALA A 24 -18.33 5.91 -19.70
C ALA A 24 -18.51 5.77 -18.20
N ASP A 25 -17.58 5.06 -17.52
CA ASP A 25 -17.78 4.70 -16.11
C ASP A 25 -16.54 4.95 -15.25
N TRP A 26 -15.65 5.85 -15.71
CA TRP A 26 -14.43 6.16 -14.97
C TRP A 26 -14.69 6.57 -13.51
N ASP A 27 -15.78 7.32 -13.28
CA ASP A 27 -16.09 7.79 -11.93
C ASP A 27 -16.37 6.64 -10.96
N SER A 28 -16.82 5.49 -11.47
CA SER A 28 -17.11 4.33 -10.63
C SER A 28 -15.96 3.34 -10.54
N VAL A 29 -14.87 3.56 -11.28
CA VAL A 29 -13.70 2.68 -11.23
C VAL A 29 -12.99 2.86 -9.88
N ARG A 30 -12.83 1.76 -9.14
CA ARG A 30 -12.16 1.75 -7.83
C ARG A 30 -11.03 0.75 -7.73
N TYR A 31 -10.98 -0.20 -8.66
CA TYR A 31 -10.03 -1.31 -8.60
C TYR A 31 -9.29 -1.44 -9.91
N CYS A 32 -8.01 -1.81 -9.84
CA CYS A 32 -7.16 -1.93 -11.02
C CYS A 32 -7.50 -3.16 -11.87
N SER A 33 -8.19 -4.14 -11.30
CA SER A 33 -8.49 -5.40 -11.98
C SER A 33 -9.69 -6.06 -11.33
N GLN A 34 -10.22 -7.11 -12.02
CA GLN A 34 -11.29 -7.91 -11.44
C GLN A 34 -10.83 -8.65 -10.19
N ARG A 35 -9.57 -9.06 -10.14
CA ARG A 35 -9.01 -9.71 -8.97
C ARG A 35 -9.08 -8.80 -7.74
N CYS A 36 -8.64 -7.57 -7.86
CA CYS A 36 -8.71 -6.60 -6.77
C CYS A 36 -10.15 -6.29 -6.38
N ARG A 37 -11.03 -6.21 -7.37
CA ARG A 37 -12.45 -5.98 -7.14
C ARG A 37 -13.09 -7.10 -6.33
N ARG A 38 -12.71 -8.35 -6.64
CA ARG A 38 -13.22 -9.53 -5.93
C ARG A 38 -12.62 -9.63 -4.53
N ASP A 39 -11.31 -9.44 -4.42
CA ASP A 39 -10.57 -9.68 -3.18
C ASP A 39 -10.71 -8.54 -2.19
N ARG A 40 -10.82 -7.30 -2.67
CA ARG A 40 -10.96 -6.10 -1.83
C ARG A 40 -9.92 -6.06 -0.70
N VAL A 41 -10.18 -5.24 0.30
CA VAL A 41 -9.38 -5.25 1.54
C VAL A 41 -10.13 -6.12 2.53
N ASP A 42 -9.56 -7.27 2.84
CA ASP A 42 -10.16 -8.20 3.81
C ASP A 42 -9.68 -7.88 5.23
N ASP A 43 -10.08 -8.71 6.17
CA ASP A 43 -9.70 -8.54 7.58
C ASP A 43 -8.18 -8.60 7.76
N THR A 44 -7.52 -9.52 7.07
CA THR A 44 -6.06 -9.64 7.13
C THR A 44 -5.39 -8.35 6.63
N GLY A 45 -5.91 -7.77 5.54
CA GLY A 45 -5.40 -6.51 5.01
C GLY A 45 -5.50 -5.38 6.01
N ARG A 46 -6.62 -5.28 6.72
CA ARG A 46 -6.79 -4.27 7.77
C ARG A 46 -5.85 -4.49 8.94
N ARG A 47 -5.65 -5.72 9.34
CA ARG A 47 -4.72 -6.06 10.42
C ARG A 47 -3.29 -5.71 10.04
N LEU A 48 -2.94 -5.86 8.78
CA LEU A 48 -1.62 -5.47 8.30
C LEU A 48 -1.44 -3.95 8.34
N GLU A 49 -2.46 -3.19 7.94
CA GLU A 49 -2.41 -1.73 8.07
C GLU A 49 -2.23 -1.31 9.53
N GLU A 50 -3.01 -1.89 10.42
CA GLU A 50 -2.91 -1.60 11.85
C GLU A 50 -1.54 -1.95 12.40
N SER A 51 -0.98 -3.08 11.96
CA SER A 51 0.34 -3.53 12.40
C SER A 51 1.43 -2.56 11.95
N ILE A 52 1.36 -2.08 10.71
CA ILE A 52 2.33 -1.09 10.22
C ILE A 52 2.29 0.17 11.08
N VAL A 53 1.09 0.69 11.34
CA VAL A 53 0.91 1.89 12.16
C VAL A 53 1.42 1.66 13.58
N GLU A 54 1.11 0.52 14.16
CA GLU A 54 1.54 0.19 15.51
C GLU A 54 3.06 0.08 15.62
N LEU A 55 3.69 -0.62 14.67
CA LEU A 55 5.13 -0.78 14.66
C LEU A 55 5.85 0.56 14.50
N LEU A 56 5.37 1.42 13.60
CA LEU A 56 5.94 2.74 13.43
C LEU A 56 5.74 3.59 14.68
N GLY A 57 4.59 3.44 15.35
CA GLY A 57 4.31 4.18 16.58
C GLY A 57 5.22 3.79 17.74
N GLN A 58 5.83 2.61 17.69
CA GLN A 58 6.76 2.12 18.71
C GLN A 58 8.20 2.56 18.45
N ARG A 59 8.46 3.21 17.32
CA ARG A 59 9.79 3.60 16.91
C ARG A 59 9.93 5.12 16.95
N ARG A 60 11.17 5.59 17.04
CA ARG A 60 11.41 7.03 17.05
C ARG A 60 11.14 7.63 15.68
N ALA A 61 10.92 8.94 15.66
CA ALA A 61 10.66 9.69 14.43
C ALA A 61 11.76 9.41 13.40
N GLY A 62 11.35 9.22 12.15
CA GLY A 62 12.27 8.96 11.05
C GLY A 62 12.68 7.51 10.89
N ALA A 63 12.36 6.65 11.86
CA ALA A 63 12.67 5.22 11.74
C ALA A 63 11.80 4.56 10.67
N THR A 64 12.32 3.49 10.09
CA THR A 64 11.61 2.72 9.07
C THR A 64 11.38 1.30 9.52
N ILE A 65 10.39 0.65 8.91
CA ILE A 65 10.16 -0.78 9.07
C ILE A 65 10.16 -1.45 7.70
N CYS A 66 10.44 -2.77 7.70
CA CYS A 66 10.27 -3.60 6.52
C CYS A 66 8.83 -4.13 6.49
N PRO A 67 8.21 -4.29 5.31
CA PRO A 67 6.89 -4.93 5.24
C PRO A 67 6.84 -6.31 5.91
N SER A 68 7.97 -7.02 5.94
CA SER A 68 8.04 -8.33 6.61
C SER A 68 7.76 -8.25 8.11
N GLU A 69 8.04 -7.11 8.74
CA GLU A 69 7.77 -6.97 10.16
C GLU A 69 6.28 -7.02 10.44
N ALA A 70 5.47 -6.35 9.63
CA ALA A 70 4.01 -6.42 9.76
C ALA A 70 3.50 -7.81 9.38
N ALA A 71 4.05 -8.39 8.30
CA ALA A 71 3.67 -9.72 7.86
C ALA A 71 3.91 -10.75 8.98
N ARG A 72 5.05 -10.68 9.65
CA ARG A 72 5.37 -11.59 10.76
C ARG A 72 4.45 -11.37 11.96
N ALA A 73 4.15 -10.12 12.26
CA ALA A 73 3.28 -9.80 13.39
C ALA A 73 1.87 -10.35 13.21
N VAL A 74 1.36 -10.34 11.98
CA VAL A 74 0.01 -10.80 11.67
C VAL A 74 -0.02 -12.28 11.35
N GLY A 75 0.94 -12.79 10.57
CA GLY A 75 0.92 -14.13 10.01
C GLY A 75 1.65 -15.20 10.79
N GLY A 76 2.52 -14.82 11.72
CA GLY A 76 3.31 -15.81 12.46
C GLY A 76 4.16 -16.66 11.53
N GLN A 77 3.99 -17.99 11.62
CA GLN A 77 4.78 -18.91 10.80
C GLN A 77 4.50 -18.79 9.31
N ASP A 78 3.30 -18.33 8.94
CA ASP A 78 2.89 -18.20 7.54
C ASP A 78 3.14 -16.79 7.00
N TRP A 79 4.01 -16.03 7.63
CA TRP A 79 4.25 -14.63 7.31
C TRP A 79 4.66 -14.39 5.85
N ARG A 80 5.34 -15.36 5.22
CA ARG A 80 5.79 -15.19 3.85
C ARG A 80 4.62 -15.04 2.87
N ASP A 81 3.51 -15.69 3.17
CA ASP A 81 2.29 -15.57 2.36
C ASP A 81 1.66 -14.20 2.47
N LEU A 82 2.05 -13.43 3.49
CA LEU A 82 1.51 -12.09 3.71
C LEU A 82 2.43 -10.97 3.21
N MET A 83 3.53 -11.30 2.53
CA MET A 83 4.44 -10.24 2.05
C MET A 83 3.77 -9.32 1.04
N GLU A 84 3.11 -9.87 0.02
CA GLU A 84 2.41 -9.01 -0.94
C GLU A 84 1.21 -8.30 -0.30
N PRO A 85 0.37 -8.97 0.50
CA PRO A 85 -0.66 -8.25 1.25
C PRO A 85 -0.12 -7.12 2.13
N SER A 86 1.06 -7.31 2.76
CA SER A 86 1.69 -6.27 3.57
C SER A 86 2.15 -5.08 2.71
N ARG A 87 2.72 -5.35 1.54
CA ARG A 87 3.10 -4.30 0.60
C ARG A 87 1.86 -3.54 0.11
N ALA A 88 0.76 -4.24 -0.15
CA ALA A 88 -0.49 -3.60 -0.54
C ALA A 88 -1.02 -2.69 0.57
N ALA A 89 -0.95 -3.14 1.83
CA ALA A 89 -1.34 -2.33 2.97
C ALA A 89 -0.49 -1.05 3.03
N ALA A 90 0.83 -1.17 2.83
CA ALA A 90 1.71 0.00 2.81
C ALA A 90 1.34 0.97 1.68
N ARG A 91 1.00 0.45 0.50
CA ARG A 91 0.58 1.30 -0.61
C ARG A 91 -0.71 2.06 -0.28
N ARG A 92 -1.68 1.39 0.36
CA ARG A 92 -2.93 2.06 0.77
C ARG A 92 -2.66 3.15 1.80
N LEU A 93 -1.79 2.89 2.77
CA LEU A 93 -1.43 3.90 3.78
C LEU A 93 -0.67 5.08 3.15
N THR A 94 0.13 4.82 2.11
CA THR A 94 0.80 5.88 1.35
C THR A 94 -0.24 6.74 0.64
N ALA A 95 -1.24 6.11 0.01
CA ALA A 95 -2.31 6.82 -0.67
C ALA A 95 -3.12 7.69 0.30
N ALA A 96 -3.24 7.24 1.55
CA ALA A 96 -3.93 7.99 2.60
C ALA A 96 -3.06 9.10 3.21
N GLY A 97 -1.81 9.23 2.78
CA GLY A 97 -0.92 10.27 3.26
C GLY A 97 -0.27 9.99 4.61
N GLN A 98 -0.42 8.78 5.13
CA GLN A 98 0.09 8.45 6.46
C GLN A 98 1.56 8.04 6.46
N VAL A 99 2.00 7.35 5.44
CA VAL A 99 3.36 6.85 5.32
C VAL A 99 3.94 7.16 3.96
N VAL A 100 5.25 7.00 3.84
CA VAL A 100 5.94 6.98 2.54
C VAL A 100 6.75 5.70 2.44
N ILE A 101 7.01 5.30 1.21
CA ILE A 101 7.82 4.13 0.88
C ILE A 101 9.18 4.62 0.43
N THR A 102 10.24 4.00 0.93
CA THR A 102 11.61 4.38 0.56
C THR A 102 12.40 3.19 0.07
N GLN A 103 13.42 3.48 -0.72
CA GLN A 103 14.45 2.52 -1.13
C GLN A 103 15.78 3.26 -1.03
N GLY A 104 16.73 2.67 -0.29
CA GLY A 104 18.01 3.32 -0.09
C GLY A 104 17.89 4.70 0.53
N GLY A 105 16.89 4.92 1.36
CA GLY A 105 16.65 6.20 2.02
C GLY A 105 15.91 7.24 1.18
N THR A 106 15.62 6.94 -0.08
CA THR A 106 14.94 7.86 -0.99
C THR A 106 13.48 7.47 -1.14
N VAL A 107 12.57 8.45 -1.03
CA VAL A 107 11.15 8.22 -1.26
C VAL A 107 10.93 7.82 -2.72
N VAL A 108 10.19 6.73 -2.93
CA VAL A 108 9.90 6.20 -4.26
C VAL A 108 8.40 6.07 -4.47
N ASP A 109 7.99 5.93 -5.74
CA ASP A 109 6.60 5.67 -6.08
C ASP A 109 6.24 4.25 -5.66
N PRO A 110 5.30 4.07 -4.71
CA PRO A 110 4.97 2.73 -4.24
C PRO A 110 4.31 1.86 -5.30
N SER A 111 3.70 2.47 -6.31
CA SER A 111 3.02 1.73 -7.37
C SER A 111 3.99 0.98 -8.27
N THR A 112 5.18 1.55 -8.51
CA THR A 112 6.15 1.01 -9.47
C THR A 112 7.43 0.48 -8.82
N ALA A 113 7.62 0.74 -7.53
CA ALA A 113 8.84 0.31 -6.85
C ALA A 113 9.00 -1.22 -6.89
N ARG A 114 10.22 -1.65 -7.21
CA ARG A 114 10.56 -3.08 -7.26
C ARG A 114 11.64 -3.37 -6.24
N GLY A 115 11.61 -4.60 -5.71
CA GLY A 115 12.60 -5.03 -4.75
C GLY A 115 12.25 -4.58 -3.33
N PRO A 116 13.20 -4.75 -2.41
CA PRO A 116 12.97 -4.42 -1.00
C PRO A 116 12.61 -2.95 -0.81
N ILE A 117 11.64 -2.71 0.06
CA ILE A 117 11.20 -1.36 0.40
C ILE A 117 11.21 -1.19 1.92
N ARG A 118 11.24 0.08 2.36
CA ARG A 118 11.08 0.45 3.75
C ARG A 118 9.89 1.39 3.88
N ILE A 119 9.26 1.41 5.03
CA ILE A 119 8.08 2.21 5.31
C ILE A 119 8.40 3.12 6.49
N ARG A 120 8.06 4.41 6.39
CA ARG A 120 8.17 5.33 7.51
C ARG A 120 7.00 6.31 7.51
N TRP A 121 6.82 7.00 8.63
CA TRP A 121 5.81 8.06 8.68
C TRP A 121 6.08 9.10 7.59
N ALA A 122 5.03 9.59 6.97
CA ALA A 122 5.12 10.67 5.99
C ALA A 122 5.63 11.95 6.65
N LYS A 123 5.26 12.16 7.90
CA LYS A 123 5.73 13.29 8.70
C LYS A 123 6.33 12.78 10.00
N PRO A 124 7.46 13.36 10.41
CA PRO A 124 8.11 12.97 11.66
C PRO A 124 7.22 13.21 12.89
#